data_b6abb3fede087fa6fad7e2b728e3affb
#
_entry.id   b6abb3fede087fa6fad7e2b728e3affb
#
_cell.length_a   1.000
_cell.length_b   1.000
_cell.length_c   1.000
_cell.angle_alpha   90.00
_cell.angle_beta   90.00
_cell.angle_gamma   90.00
#
_symmetry.space_group_name_H-M   'P 1'
#
loop_
_entity.id
_entity.type
_entity.pdbx_description
1 polymer ?
#
loop_
_entity_poly.entity_id
_entity_poly.type
_entity_poly.pdbx_seq_one_letter_code
_entity_poly.pdbx_strand_id
1 'polypeptide(L)'
;MAGAAAGHDGGMAGPCYSACGHHALTRGVKALFLGLDFGTSAVKALLVDGGQNVIGSATIPLLVQRPSPGHSEQDPHAWWQAMLDAVDALARDHAAPLSAVQGIGLSGQMHGAVLLDATGDVLRPAILWNDVRAAAECTELETAFPALRQVTGNIAMPGFTAPKLLWVRRHEPTVFARIRKVLLPKAYIRYRLTGEMIEEMSDASGTLWLDVGARDWSDAALSACGLSRAVMPRLVEGNARAGVLRPELAARWRMTRRPVLAGGAGDNAAGAVGLSAIHAGDAFVSLGTSGVLFAVTDQFRPYPEAAVHAFCHALPGTWHQMGVTLSAAASLAWWAGIAGRPEAKLLAEIDPPKSPSPALFLPYLGGERTPHNDGTIRGAFAGLSHETDRRLLTQAVLEGVAFSLRDCLDALRASGTHTQTADVIGGGSRSRVWIGMIAAALRIPLRRVTAGEHGGAFGAARLARMAVTLEAPEAVCTRSGDGEVILPDPALADAYASRIAQYRALNRRIADVVRAT
;
A
#
# COMPACT_ATOMS: atom_id res chain seq x y z
N MET A 1 34.88 -40.27 63.57
CA MET A 1 34.01 -41.45 63.51
C MET A 1 32.98 -41.14 62.43
N ALA A 2 33.21 -41.60 61.25
CA ALA A 2 32.70 -42.84 60.68
C ALA A 2 31.20 -42.76 60.38
N GLY A 3 30.89 -42.88 59.08
CA GLY A 3 29.64 -43.39 58.59
C GLY A 3 29.29 -42.96 57.17
N ALA A 4 29.76 -43.73 56.19
CA ALA A 4 29.34 -43.61 54.79
C ALA A 4 28.04 -44.33 54.54
N ALA A 5 27.19 -43.84 53.62
CA ALA A 5 26.21 -44.65 52.91
C ALA A 5 25.94 -44.05 51.52
N ALA A 6 26.12 -44.89 50.51
CA ALA A 6 25.88 -44.59 49.10
C ALA A 6 24.37 -44.69 48.75
N GLY A 7 23.91 -43.81 47.83
CA GLY A 7 22.60 -43.87 47.20
C GLY A 7 22.74 -43.77 45.68
N HIS A 8 22.20 -44.75 44.97
CA HIS A 8 22.20 -44.87 43.50
C HIS A 8 21.35 -43.80 42.82
N ASP A 9 21.94 -43.08 41.88
CA ASP A 9 21.25 -42.22 40.94
C ASP A 9 20.99 -42.98 39.62
N GLY A 10 19.69 -43.09 39.31
CA GLY A 10 19.21 -43.57 38.01
C GLY A 10 18.91 -42.39 37.08
N GLY A 11 19.91 -41.98 36.30
CA GLY A 11 19.74 -40.93 35.32
C GLY A 11 18.96 -41.38 34.09
N MET A 12 17.78 -40.79 33.86
CA MET A 12 17.12 -40.88 32.59
C MET A 12 17.70 -39.85 31.60
N ALA A 13 18.33 -40.36 30.56
CA ALA A 13 18.82 -39.56 29.45
C ALA A 13 17.67 -39.10 28.55
N GLY A 14 17.40 -37.78 28.51
CA GLY A 14 16.55 -37.17 27.50
C GLY A 14 17.28 -37.08 26.15
N PRO A 15 16.56 -37.10 25.01
CA PRO A 15 17.18 -37.11 23.70
C PRO A 15 17.82 -35.74 23.39
N CYS A 16 19.13 -35.76 23.13
CA CYS A 16 19.87 -34.65 22.53
C CYS A 16 19.31 -34.35 21.15
N TYR A 17 18.65 -33.19 20.98
CA TYR A 17 18.43 -32.61 19.64
C TYR A 17 19.77 -32.15 19.09
N SER A 18 20.30 -32.94 18.19
CA SER A 18 21.46 -32.63 17.34
C SER A 18 21.17 -31.33 16.59
N ALA A 19 22.03 -30.33 16.80
CA ALA A 19 22.04 -29.09 16.03
C ALA A 19 22.27 -29.44 14.55
N CYS A 20 21.20 -29.30 13.75
CA CYS A 20 21.26 -29.42 12.30
C CYS A 20 22.17 -28.31 11.75
N GLY A 21 23.24 -28.73 11.10
CA GLY A 21 24.34 -27.91 10.64
C GLY A 21 23.92 -26.70 9.82
N HIS A 22 24.55 -25.59 10.09
CA HIS A 22 24.61 -24.45 9.20
C HIS A 22 25.25 -24.89 7.89
N HIS A 23 24.46 -25.17 6.87
CA HIS A 23 24.99 -25.34 5.53
C HIS A 23 25.56 -24.00 5.08
N ALA A 24 26.88 -23.92 5.09
CA ALA A 24 27.63 -22.88 4.41
C ALA A 24 27.16 -22.83 2.95
N LEU A 25 26.56 -21.73 2.56
CA LEU A 25 26.19 -21.45 1.18
C LEU A 25 27.45 -21.51 0.32
N THR A 26 27.54 -22.49 -0.54
CA THR A 26 28.60 -22.64 -1.54
C THR A 26 28.69 -21.37 -2.38
N ARG A 27 29.86 -20.75 -2.43
CA ARG A 27 30.22 -19.65 -3.33
C ARG A 27 29.92 -20.08 -4.78
N GLY A 28 28.87 -19.54 -5.41
CA GLY A 28 28.60 -19.78 -6.84
C GLY A 28 27.23 -19.37 -7.37
N VAL A 29 26.15 -19.61 -6.67
CA VAL A 29 24.81 -19.24 -7.14
C VAL A 29 24.25 -18.17 -6.20
N LYS A 30 24.12 -16.93 -6.70
CA LYS A 30 23.44 -15.87 -5.96
C LYS A 30 21.99 -16.32 -5.70
N ALA A 31 21.52 -16.24 -4.44
CA ALA A 31 20.13 -16.52 -4.09
C ALA A 31 19.19 -15.70 -4.97
N LEU A 32 18.09 -16.29 -5.43
CA LEU A 32 17.13 -15.66 -6.32
C LEU A 32 15.73 -15.64 -5.68
N PHE A 33 15.05 -14.52 -5.86
CA PHE A 33 13.73 -14.27 -5.28
C PHE A 33 12.79 -13.73 -6.35
N LEU A 34 11.53 -14.13 -6.30
CA LEU A 34 10.47 -13.68 -7.20
C LEU A 34 9.50 -12.81 -6.41
N GLY A 35 9.34 -11.56 -6.82
CA GLY A 35 8.30 -10.66 -6.33
C GLY A 35 7.15 -10.59 -7.32
N LEU A 36 5.93 -10.80 -6.85
CA LEU A 36 4.70 -10.69 -7.64
C LEU A 36 3.85 -9.55 -7.07
N ASP A 37 3.42 -8.63 -7.92
CA ASP A 37 2.58 -7.49 -7.53
C ASP A 37 1.28 -7.49 -8.33
N PHE A 38 0.15 -7.58 -7.62
CA PHE A 38 -1.19 -7.68 -8.17
C PHE A 38 -1.89 -6.32 -8.08
N GLY A 39 -1.53 -5.41 -9.00
CA GLY A 39 -2.20 -4.11 -9.10
C GLY A 39 -3.58 -4.22 -9.75
N THR A 40 -4.32 -3.10 -9.75
CA THR A 40 -5.65 -3.04 -10.38
C THR A 40 -5.59 -3.14 -11.91
N SER A 41 -4.55 -2.59 -12.53
CA SER A 41 -4.40 -2.52 -14.00
C SER A 41 -3.46 -3.55 -14.59
N ALA A 42 -2.65 -4.22 -13.78
CA ALA A 42 -1.70 -5.23 -14.25
C ALA A 42 -1.18 -6.11 -13.10
N VAL A 43 -0.72 -7.33 -13.46
CA VAL A 43 0.14 -8.16 -12.63
C VAL A 43 1.58 -7.99 -13.09
N LYS A 44 2.48 -7.73 -12.15
CA LYS A 44 3.92 -7.60 -12.40
C LYS A 44 4.67 -8.73 -11.69
N ALA A 45 5.55 -9.40 -12.42
CA ALA A 45 6.51 -10.37 -11.90
C ALA A 45 7.93 -9.79 -12.01
N LEU A 46 8.72 -9.89 -10.95
CA LEU A 46 10.07 -9.34 -10.86
C LEU A 46 11.01 -10.38 -10.28
N LEU A 47 12.04 -10.76 -11.04
CA LEU A 47 13.07 -11.68 -10.61
C LEU A 47 14.29 -10.88 -10.12
N VAL A 48 14.71 -11.12 -8.87
CA VAL A 48 15.75 -10.35 -8.18
C VAL A 48 16.81 -11.30 -7.61
N ASP A 49 18.09 -10.95 -7.74
CA ASP A 49 19.19 -11.71 -7.13
C ASP A 49 19.45 -11.30 -5.66
N GLY A 50 20.25 -12.07 -4.94
CA GLY A 50 20.65 -11.77 -3.56
C GLY A 50 21.45 -10.47 -3.40
N GLY A 51 21.99 -9.92 -4.48
CA GLY A 51 22.60 -8.58 -4.53
C GLY A 51 21.58 -7.48 -4.81
N GLN A 52 20.30 -7.83 -4.88
CA GLN A 52 19.17 -6.93 -5.16
C GLN A 52 19.18 -6.34 -6.60
N ASN A 53 19.87 -6.99 -7.53
CA ASN A 53 19.80 -6.63 -8.94
C ASN A 53 18.55 -7.25 -9.58
N VAL A 54 17.85 -6.48 -10.40
CA VAL A 54 16.75 -6.98 -11.22
C VAL A 54 17.32 -7.78 -12.37
N ILE A 55 16.98 -9.07 -12.43
CA ILE A 55 17.40 -10.00 -13.48
C ILE A 55 16.42 -10.00 -14.64
N GLY A 56 15.13 -9.86 -14.35
CA GLY A 56 14.09 -9.81 -15.35
C GLY A 56 12.75 -9.36 -14.77
N SER A 57 11.86 -8.90 -15.63
CA SER A 57 10.51 -8.52 -15.25
C SER A 57 9.52 -8.83 -16.37
N ALA A 58 8.28 -9.13 -15.99
CA ALA A 58 7.16 -9.26 -16.91
C ALA A 58 5.93 -8.55 -16.33
N THR A 59 5.12 -7.96 -17.21
CA THR A 59 3.90 -7.25 -16.81
C THR A 59 2.77 -7.66 -17.73
N ILE A 60 1.66 -8.13 -17.15
CA ILE A 60 0.46 -8.55 -17.87
C ILE A 60 -0.70 -7.63 -17.49
N PRO A 61 -1.34 -6.97 -18.45
CA PRO A 61 -2.44 -6.05 -18.17
C PRO A 61 -3.68 -6.79 -17.67
N LEU A 62 -4.48 -6.09 -16.86
CA LEU A 62 -5.76 -6.54 -16.34
C LEU A 62 -6.88 -5.57 -16.75
N LEU A 63 -8.06 -6.11 -16.96
CA LEU A 63 -9.26 -5.33 -17.22
C LEU A 63 -10.07 -5.16 -15.93
N VAL A 64 -10.62 -3.96 -15.73
CA VAL A 64 -11.58 -3.65 -14.68
C VAL A 64 -12.98 -3.63 -15.30
N GLN A 65 -13.89 -4.39 -14.73
CA GLN A 65 -15.29 -4.40 -15.12
C GLN A 65 -16.04 -3.30 -14.35
N ARG A 66 -16.93 -2.58 -15.03
CA ARG A 66 -17.77 -1.53 -14.46
C ARG A 66 -19.23 -1.80 -14.80
N PRO A 67 -19.87 -2.77 -14.12
CA PRO A 67 -21.23 -3.22 -14.48
C PRO A 67 -22.30 -2.13 -14.28
N SER A 68 -22.04 -1.13 -13.45
CA SER A 68 -22.93 0.02 -13.21
C SER A 68 -22.10 1.25 -12.82
N PRO A 69 -22.64 2.48 -12.89
CA PRO A 69 -21.97 3.67 -12.38
C PRO A 69 -21.52 3.50 -10.92
N GLY A 70 -20.26 3.81 -10.64
CA GLY A 70 -19.66 3.65 -9.30
C GLY A 70 -19.25 2.23 -8.93
N HIS A 71 -19.58 1.22 -9.74
CA HIS A 71 -19.15 -0.15 -9.54
C HIS A 71 -17.77 -0.41 -10.16
N SER A 72 -16.98 -1.27 -9.51
CA SER A 72 -15.66 -1.68 -9.97
C SER A 72 -15.37 -3.11 -9.51
N GLU A 73 -15.23 -4.02 -10.45
CA GLU A 73 -15.08 -5.45 -10.19
C GLU A 73 -13.96 -6.06 -11.03
N GLN A 74 -13.38 -7.16 -10.52
CA GLN A 74 -12.48 -8.01 -11.29
C GLN A 74 -12.76 -9.48 -10.98
N ASP A 75 -12.59 -10.34 -12.00
CA ASP A 75 -12.61 -11.79 -11.82
C ASP A 75 -11.28 -12.24 -11.19
N PRO A 76 -11.29 -12.92 -10.02
CA PRO A 76 -10.08 -13.47 -9.41
C PRO A 76 -9.35 -14.50 -10.31
N HIS A 77 -10.05 -15.17 -11.22
CA HIS A 77 -9.41 -16.06 -12.19
C HIS A 77 -8.54 -15.31 -13.19
N ALA A 78 -8.90 -14.07 -13.54
CA ALA A 78 -8.07 -13.23 -14.41
C ALA A 78 -6.72 -12.86 -13.74
N TRP A 79 -6.70 -12.60 -12.44
CA TRP A 79 -5.44 -12.39 -11.70
C TRP A 79 -4.55 -13.63 -11.72
N TRP A 80 -5.18 -14.80 -11.52
CA TRP A 80 -4.46 -16.07 -11.55
C TRP A 80 -3.84 -16.32 -12.92
N GLN A 81 -4.60 -16.14 -14.00
CA GLN A 81 -4.10 -16.34 -15.37
C GLN A 81 -2.98 -15.33 -15.70
N ALA A 82 -3.17 -14.05 -15.38
CA ALA A 82 -2.16 -13.03 -15.61
C ALA A 82 -0.86 -13.32 -14.84
N MET A 83 -0.95 -13.85 -13.62
CA MET A 83 0.21 -14.31 -12.86
C MET A 83 0.93 -15.46 -13.56
N LEU A 84 0.19 -16.47 -14.02
CA LEU A 84 0.79 -17.58 -14.77
C LEU A 84 1.52 -17.08 -16.02
N ASP A 85 0.88 -16.18 -16.79
CA ASP A 85 1.44 -15.63 -18.01
C ASP A 85 2.71 -14.80 -17.73
N ALA A 86 2.72 -14.03 -16.62
CA ALA A 86 3.89 -13.25 -16.22
C ALA A 86 5.08 -14.14 -15.83
N VAL A 87 4.83 -15.20 -15.05
CA VAL A 87 5.90 -16.11 -14.64
C VAL A 87 6.35 -17.00 -15.82
N ASP A 88 5.43 -17.41 -16.70
CA ASP A 88 5.77 -18.13 -17.95
C ASP A 88 6.63 -17.28 -18.89
N ALA A 89 6.41 -15.96 -18.96
CA ALA A 89 7.27 -15.06 -19.69
C ALA A 89 8.70 -15.06 -19.11
N LEU A 90 8.82 -14.94 -17.78
CA LEU A 90 10.12 -15.06 -17.12
C LEU A 90 10.77 -16.44 -17.32
N ALA A 91 9.96 -17.52 -17.37
CA ALA A 91 10.47 -18.87 -17.62
C ALA A 91 11.03 -19.04 -19.04
N ARG A 92 10.49 -18.33 -20.02
CA ARG A 92 11.03 -18.31 -21.39
C ARG A 92 12.33 -17.52 -21.49
N ASP A 93 12.34 -16.33 -20.89
CA ASP A 93 13.42 -15.35 -21.09
C ASP A 93 14.58 -15.53 -20.09
N HIS A 94 14.28 -16.09 -18.90
CA HIS A 94 15.20 -16.23 -17.77
C HIS A 94 15.10 -17.61 -17.11
N ALA A 95 15.05 -18.70 -17.89
CA ALA A 95 14.82 -20.08 -17.43
C ALA A 95 15.77 -20.53 -16.31
N ALA A 96 17.06 -20.34 -16.48
CA ALA A 96 18.05 -20.78 -15.50
C ALA A 96 17.97 -20.00 -14.16
N PRO A 97 17.89 -18.64 -14.16
CA PRO A 97 17.64 -17.90 -12.93
C PRO A 97 16.31 -18.27 -12.27
N LEU A 98 15.21 -18.37 -13.03
CA LEU A 98 13.90 -18.69 -12.48
C LEU A 98 13.88 -20.08 -11.81
N SER A 99 14.56 -21.08 -12.41
CA SER A 99 14.62 -22.43 -11.85
C SER A 99 15.30 -22.50 -10.49
N ALA A 100 16.16 -21.53 -10.17
CA ALA A 100 16.91 -21.45 -8.92
C ALA A 100 16.24 -20.56 -7.83
N VAL A 101 15.03 -20.04 -8.06
CA VAL A 101 14.28 -19.22 -7.10
C VAL A 101 14.07 -19.98 -5.79
N GLN A 102 14.39 -19.30 -4.68
CA GLN A 102 14.30 -19.85 -3.32
C GLN A 102 13.05 -19.39 -2.58
N GLY A 103 12.57 -18.17 -2.87
CA GLY A 103 11.41 -17.57 -2.24
C GLY A 103 10.58 -16.74 -3.21
N ILE A 104 9.28 -16.71 -2.95
CA ILE A 104 8.29 -15.90 -3.67
C ILE A 104 7.59 -14.98 -2.67
N GLY A 105 7.54 -13.69 -2.96
CA GLY A 105 6.79 -12.71 -2.20
C GLY A 105 5.63 -12.15 -3.02
N LEU A 106 4.57 -11.77 -2.33
CA LEU A 106 3.36 -11.23 -2.93
C LEU A 106 3.11 -9.81 -2.43
N SER A 107 2.77 -8.92 -3.33
CA SER A 107 2.17 -7.60 -3.10
C SER A 107 0.85 -7.54 -3.85
N GLY A 108 -0.09 -6.73 -3.39
CA GLY A 108 -1.32 -6.57 -4.17
C GLY A 108 -2.23 -5.46 -3.68
N GLN A 109 -3.16 -5.07 -4.57
CA GLN A 109 -4.23 -4.13 -4.26
C GLN A 109 -5.02 -4.62 -3.05
N MET A 110 -5.27 -3.71 -2.13
CA MET A 110 -5.96 -3.99 -0.87
C MET A 110 -7.49 -4.01 -1.03
N HIS A 111 -8.18 -4.45 -0.01
CA HIS A 111 -9.63 -4.31 0.19
C HIS A 111 -10.55 -5.14 -0.72
N GLY A 112 -10.05 -5.74 -1.79
CA GLY A 112 -10.87 -6.57 -2.68
C GLY A 112 -11.42 -7.79 -1.95
N ALA A 113 -12.73 -8.07 -2.07
CA ALA A 113 -13.36 -9.20 -1.39
C ALA A 113 -13.48 -10.40 -2.33
N VAL A 114 -12.67 -11.43 -2.13
CA VAL A 114 -12.80 -12.74 -2.80
C VAL A 114 -13.57 -13.69 -1.88
N LEU A 115 -14.78 -14.04 -2.28
CA LEU A 115 -15.71 -14.85 -1.50
C LEU A 115 -15.65 -16.29 -2.01
N LEU A 116 -15.31 -17.24 -1.14
CA LEU A 116 -15.18 -18.65 -1.48
C LEU A 116 -16.25 -19.49 -0.79
N ASP A 117 -16.75 -20.49 -1.49
CA ASP A 117 -17.65 -21.51 -0.94
C ASP A 117 -16.90 -22.67 -0.25
N ALA A 118 -17.63 -23.75 0.07
CA ALA A 118 -17.09 -24.91 0.78
C ALA A 118 -16.06 -25.71 -0.02
N THR A 119 -16.09 -25.61 -1.35
CA THR A 119 -15.14 -26.26 -2.26
C THR A 119 -13.93 -25.39 -2.57
N GLY A 120 -13.98 -24.12 -2.14
CA GLY A 120 -12.94 -23.13 -2.42
C GLY A 120 -13.13 -22.42 -3.76
N ASP A 121 -14.32 -22.55 -4.35
CA ASP A 121 -14.66 -21.89 -5.60
C ASP A 121 -15.13 -20.45 -5.36
N VAL A 122 -14.78 -19.56 -6.29
CA VAL A 122 -15.14 -18.14 -6.25
C VAL A 122 -16.64 -17.96 -6.49
N LEU A 123 -17.33 -17.32 -5.57
CA LEU A 123 -18.78 -17.12 -5.62
C LEU A 123 -19.23 -15.99 -6.56
N ARG A 124 -18.37 -15.01 -6.77
CA ARG A 124 -18.64 -13.83 -7.61
C ARG A 124 -17.35 -13.06 -7.93
N PRO A 125 -17.36 -12.14 -8.93
CA PRO A 125 -16.24 -11.20 -9.13
C PRO A 125 -15.96 -10.38 -7.87
N ALA A 126 -14.69 -10.09 -7.60
CA ALA A 126 -14.27 -9.32 -6.44
C ALA A 126 -14.65 -7.83 -6.60
N ILE A 127 -15.33 -7.28 -5.60
CA ILE A 127 -15.62 -5.83 -5.52
C ILE A 127 -14.32 -5.13 -5.08
N LEU A 128 -13.84 -4.18 -5.91
CA LEU A 128 -12.52 -3.56 -5.73
C LEU A 128 -12.54 -2.38 -4.75
N TRP A 129 -11.35 -1.87 -4.43
CA TRP A 129 -11.11 -0.76 -3.49
C TRP A 129 -11.71 0.58 -3.94
N ASN A 130 -11.86 0.79 -5.24
CA ASN A 130 -12.41 2.01 -5.84
C ASN A 130 -13.91 1.91 -6.19
N ASP A 131 -14.59 0.87 -5.69
CA ASP A 131 -16.04 0.70 -5.78
C ASP A 131 -16.72 1.52 -4.68
N VAL A 132 -17.81 2.20 -5.03
CA VAL A 132 -18.53 3.08 -4.08
C VAL A 132 -19.94 2.60 -3.73
N ARG A 133 -20.34 1.40 -4.22
CA ARG A 133 -21.71 0.87 -4.01
C ARG A 133 -22.10 0.70 -2.55
N ALA A 134 -21.13 0.42 -1.67
CA ALA A 134 -21.35 0.14 -0.25
C ALA A 134 -21.33 1.39 0.65
N ALA A 135 -21.65 2.58 0.09
CA ALA A 135 -21.60 3.82 0.84
C ALA A 135 -22.61 3.86 2.02
N ALA A 136 -23.82 3.33 1.83
CA ALA A 136 -24.83 3.26 2.89
C ALA A 136 -24.42 2.30 4.03
N GLU A 137 -23.73 1.22 3.69
CA GLU A 137 -23.27 0.21 4.62
C GLU A 137 -22.14 0.71 5.54
N CYS A 138 -21.46 1.78 5.17
CA CYS A 138 -20.46 2.42 6.04
C CYS A 138 -21.11 2.98 7.32
N THR A 139 -22.21 3.69 7.19
CA THR A 139 -22.97 4.23 8.34
C THR A 139 -23.56 3.11 9.19
N GLU A 140 -24.10 2.07 8.54
CA GLU A 140 -24.60 0.88 9.24
C GLU A 140 -23.51 0.22 10.09
N LEU A 141 -22.32 0.02 9.51
CA LEU A 141 -21.20 -0.60 10.20
C LEU A 141 -20.74 0.21 11.41
N GLU A 142 -20.57 1.53 11.28
CA GLU A 142 -20.17 2.39 12.40
C GLU A 142 -21.24 2.46 13.50
N THR A 143 -22.52 2.35 13.13
CA THR A 143 -23.63 2.28 14.09
C THR A 143 -23.63 0.94 14.82
N ALA A 144 -23.45 -0.16 14.09
CA ALA A 144 -23.41 -1.51 14.67
C ALA A 144 -22.17 -1.76 15.53
N PHE A 145 -21.05 -1.10 15.24
CA PHE A 145 -19.82 -1.21 15.99
C PHE A 145 -19.18 0.18 16.26
N PRO A 146 -19.64 0.91 17.28
CA PRO A 146 -19.17 2.27 17.59
C PRO A 146 -17.66 2.38 17.88
N ALA A 147 -17.01 1.30 18.33
CA ALA A 147 -15.58 1.25 18.56
C ALA A 147 -14.75 1.00 17.27
N LEU A 148 -15.38 0.91 16.10
CA LEU A 148 -14.73 0.57 14.83
C LEU A 148 -13.47 1.41 14.60
N ARG A 149 -13.61 2.73 14.69
CA ARG A 149 -12.51 3.68 14.39
C ARG A 149 -11.32 3.51 15.32
N GLN A 150 -11.57 3.17 16.59
CA GLN A 150 -10.52 2.97 17.58
C GLN A 150 -9.79 1.65 17.35
N VAL A 151 -10.54 0.59 17.07
CA VAL A 151 -10.00 -0.77 16.90
C VAL A 151 -9.26 -0.88 15.56
N THR A 152 -9.84 -0.36 14.49
CA THR A 152 -9.28 -0.51 13.14
C THR A 152 -8.39 0.65 12.72
N GLY A 153 -8.42 1.78 13.45
CA GLY A 153 -7.69 3.01 13.11
C GLY A 153 -8.24 3.76 11.90
N ASN A 154 -9.43 3.42 11.43
CA ASN A 154 -9.96 3.93 10.17
C ASN A 154 -11.46 4.23 10.25
N ILE A 155 -11.90 5.19 9.45
CA ILE A 155 -13.31 5.45 9.18
C ILE A 155 -13.82 4.35 8.23
N ALA A 156 -15.07 3.92 8.36
CA ALA A 156 -15.71 3.08 7.36
C ALA A 156 -15.85 3.83 6.03
N MET A 157 -15.27 3.29 4.96
CA MET A 157 -15.37 3.83 3.61
C MET A 157 -15.81 2.72 2.65
N PRO A 158 -16.53 3.04 1.55
CA PRO A 158 -17.07 2.02 0.64
C PRO A 158 -15.99 1.13 0.01
N GLY A 159 -14.77 1.66 -0.13
CA GLY A 159 -13.63 0.94 -0.66
C GLY A 159 -13.09 -0.16 0.25
N PHE A 160 -13.34 -0.15 1.56
CA PHE A 160 -12.91 -1.19 2.49
C PHE A 160 -13.74 -2.48 2.35
N THR A 161 -13.22 -3.59 2.88
CA THR A 161 -13.83 -4.92 2.70
C THR A 161 -15.15 -5.08 3.45
N ALA A 162 -15.22 -4.67 4.71
CA ALA A 162 -16.37 -4.89 5.59
C ALA A 162 -17.69 -4.29 5.04
N PRO A 163 -17.75 -3.02 4.58
CA PRO A 163 -18.96 -2.47 3.98
C PRO A 163 -19.44 -3.25 2.75
N LYS A 164 -18.52 -3.78 1.93
CA LYS A 164 -18.86 -4.59 0.76
C LYS A 164 -19.55 -5.90 1.14
N LEU A 165 -19.14 -6.53 2.25
CA LEU A 165 -19.79 -7.74 2.74
C LEU A 165 -21.19 -7.46 3.30
N LEU A 166 -21.41 -6.30 3.93
CA LEU A 166 -22.75 -5.85 4.32
C LEU A 166 -23.64 -5.62 3.09
N TRP A 167 -23.08 -5.01 2.04
CA TRP A 167 -23.76 -4.86 0.76
C TRP A 167 -24.13 -6.22 0.14
N VAL A 168 -23.21 -7.17 0.07
CA VAL A 168 -23.47 -8.54 -0.41
C VAL A 168 -24.53 -9.22 0.44
N ARG A 169 -24.50 -9.09 1.76
CA ARG A 169 -25.52 -9.65 2.66
C ARG A 169 -26.93 -9.13 2.31
N ARG A 170 -27.04 -7.84 1.99
CA ARG A 170 -28.30 -7.18 1.68
C ARG A 170 -28.79 -7.47 0.26
N HIS A 171 -27.93 -7.37 -0.74
CA HIS A 171 -28.30 -7.40 -2.14
C HIS A 171 -28.10 -8.76 -2.82
N GLU A 172 -27.26 -9.62 -2.26
CA GLU A 172 -26.94 -10.96 -2.76
C GLU A 172 -27.00 -12.01 -1.63
N PRO A 173 -28.14 -12.15 -0.91
CA PRO A 173 -28.21 -13.00 0.29
C PRO A 173 -27.93 -14.47 0.02
N THR A 174 -28.21 -14.96 -1.17
CA THR A 174 -27.88 -16.34 -1.59
C THR A 174 -26.35 -16.54 -1.75
N VAL A 175 -25.63 -15.54 -2.20
CA VAL A 175 -24.16 -15.54 -2.25
C VAL A 175 -23.61 -15.50 -0.81
N PHE A 176 -24.12 -14.57 0.02
CA PHE A 176 -23.67 -14.41 1.39
C PHE A 176 -23.81 -15.71 2.21
N ALA A 177 -24.94 -16.41 2.10
CA ALA A 177 -25.21 -17.66 2.81
C ALA A 177 -24.23 -18.82 2.44
N ARG A 178 -23.64 -18.76 1.24
CA ARG A 178 -22.67 -19.74 0.75
C ARG A 178 -21.24 -19.43 1.15
N ILE A 179 -20.93 -18.25 1.66
CA ILE A 179 -19.56 -17.88 2.04
C ILE A 179 -19.05 -18.85 3.11
N ARG A 180 -17.86 -19.40 2.87
CA ARG A 180 -17.12 -20.22 3.84
C ARG A 180 -15.74 -19.63 4.12
N LYS A 181 -15.18 -18.87 3.16
CA LYS A 181 -13.93 -18.11 3.36
C LYS A 181 -14.01 -16.75 2.65
N VAL A 182 -13.40 -15.75 3.29
CA VAL A 182 -13.17 -14.43 2.71
C VAL A 182 -11.67 -14.23 2.61
N LEU A 183 -11.17 -13.98 1.42
CA LEU A 183 -9.77 -13.69 1.15
C LEU A 183 -9.64 -12.32 0.48
N LEU A 184 -8.48 -11.68 0.63
CA LEU A 184 -8.10 -10.54 -0.19
C LEU A 184 -7.42 -11.01 -1.49
N PRO A 185 -7.22 -10.15 -2.50
CA PRO A 185 -6.69 -10.57 -3.81
C PRO A 185 -5.38 -11.34 -3.71
N LYS A 186 -4.42 -10.81 -2.95
CA LYS A 186 -3.11 -11.42 -2.70
C LYS A 186 -3.24 -12.77 -1.98
N ALA A 187 -4.10 -12.86 -0.95
CA ALA A 187 -4.32 -14.08 -0.19
C ALA A 187 -4.99 -15.17 -1.04
N TYR A 188 -5.89 -14.80 -1.96
CA TYR A 188 -6.46 -15.73 -2.92
C TYR A 188 -5.38 -16.32 -3.84
N ILE A 189 -4.49 -15.50 -4.36
CA ILE A 189 -3.37 -15.98 -5.18
C ILE A 189 -2.44 -16.89 -4.37
N ARG A 190 -2.14 -16.55 -3.11
CA ARG A 190 -1.38 -17.43 -2.22
C ARG A 190 -2.05 -18.78 -2.04
N TYR A 191 -3.37 -18.79 -1.78
CA TYR A 191 -4.13 -20.03 -1.70
C TYR A 191 -4.00 -20.88 -2.97
N ARG A 192 -4.09 -20.27 -4.15
CA ARG A 192 -3.89 -20.98 -5.43
C ARG A 192 -2.46 -21.52 -5.59
N LEU A 193 -1.45 -20.76 -5.13
CA LEU A 193 -0.04 -21.15 -5.21
C LEU A 193 0.36 -22.25 -4.21
N THR A 194 -0.24 -22.29 -3.03
CA THR A 194 0.22 -23.14 -1.91
C THR A 194 -0.80 -24.16 -1.42
N GLY A 195 -2.10 -23.85 -1.53
CA GLY A 195 -3.19 -24.54 -0.84
C GLY A 195 -3.51 -23.97 0.54
N GLU A 196 -2.72 -23.00 1.03
CA GLU A 196 -2.86 -22.42 2.38
C GLU A 196 -3.66 -21.11 2.34
N MET A 197 -4.73 -21.05 3.15
CA MET A 197 -5.53 -19.83 3.32
C MET A 197 -4.92 -18.98 4.44
N ILE A 198 -4.04 -18.07 4.05
CA ILE A 198 -3.27 -17.21 4.96
C ILE A 198 -3.40 -15.76 4.50
N GLU A 199 -3.55 -14.84 5.45
CA GLU A 199 -3.47 -13.40 5.25
C GLU A 199 -2.32 -12.81 6.07
N GLU A 200 -1.88 -11.60 5.74
CA GLU A 200 -0.87 -10.91 6.51
C GLU A 200 -1.38 -9.55 7.04
N MET A 201 -0.67 -9.02 8.03
CA MET A 201 -1.14 -7.93 8.87
C MET A 201 -1.46 -6.65 8.11
N SER A 202 -0.64 -6.25 7.11
CA SER A 202 -0.83 -4.96 6.44
C SER A 202 -2.08 -4.96 5.55
N ASP A 203 -2.32 -6.05 4.82
CA ASP A 203 -3.49 -6.19 3.96
C ASP A 203 -4.76 -6.45 4.80
N ALA A 204 -4.64 -7.30 5.86
CA ALA A 204 -5.73 -7.55 6.81
C ALA A 204 -6.24 -6.26 7.47
N SER A 205 -5.36 -5.28 7.73
CA SER A 205 -5.75 -3.96 8.26
C SER A 205 -6.77 -3.25 7.38
N GLY A 206 -6.71 -3.46 6.07
CA GLY A 206 -7.64 -2.90 5.10
C GLY A 206 -9.00 -3.57 5.04
N THR A 207 -9.28 -4.57 5.89
CA THR A 207 -10.58 -5.23 5.92
C THR A 207 -11.63 -4.50 6.78
N LEU A 208 -11.21 -3.71 7.76
CA LEU A 208 -11.98 -3.20 8.90
C LEU A 208 -12.45 -4.33 9.85
N TRP A 209 -11.79 -5.49 9.83
CA TRP A 209 -12.01 -6.59 10.77
C TRP A 209 -10.80 -6.89 11.65
N LEU A 210 -9.63 -6.31 11.31
CA LEU A 210 -8.44 -6.44 12.15
C LEU A 210 -8.50 -5.45 13.33
N ASP A 211 -8.21 -5.90 14.53
CA ASP A 211 -7.71 -5.04 15.59
C ASP A 211 -6.26 -4.72 15.27
N VAL A 212 -6.06 -3.51 14.72
CA VAL A 212 -4.76 -3.09 14.19
C VAL A 212 -3.72 -2.95 15.30
N GLY A 213 -4.17 -2.54 16.49
CA GLY A 213 -3.30 -2.43 17.68
C GLY A 213 -2.87 -3.79 18.19
N ALA A 214 -3.81 -4.74 18.31
CA ALA A 214 -3.55 -6.09 18.77
C ALA A 214 -2.95 -7.01 17.69
N ARG A 215 -3.01 -6.63 16.40
CA ARG A 215 -2.55 -7.42 15.24
C ARG A 215 -3.28 -8.78 15.16
N ASP A 216 -4.58 -8.79 15.41
CA ASP A 216 -5.44 -9.98 15.35
C ASP A 216 -6.85 -9.62 14.87
N TRP A 217 -7.61 -10.62 14.42
CA TRP A 217 -9.00 -10.43 14.02
C TRP A 217 -9.86 -9.95 15.19
N SER A 218 -10.68 -8.94 14.97
CA SER A 218 -11.67 -8.45 15.94
C SER A 218 -12.99 -9.21 15.80
N ASP A 219 -13.34 -10.01 16.82
CA ASP A 219 -14.62 -10.73 16.84
C ASP A 219 -15.82 -9.78 16.81
N ALA A 220 -15.70 -8.61 17.46
CA ALA A 220 -16.76 -7.60 17.47
C ALA A 220 -16.97 -6.99 16.07
N ALA A 221 -15.90 -6.65 15.35
CA ALA A 221 -15.98 -6.12 13.99
C ALA A 221 -16.54 -7.16 13.00
N LEU A 222 -16.14 -8.43 13.13
CA LEU A 222 -16.68 -9.54 12.34
C LEU A 222 -18.17 -9.74 12.60
N SER A 223 -18.57 -9.79 13.89
CA SER A 223 -19.98 -9.97 14.29
C SER A 223 -20.89 -8.86 13.78
N ALA A 224 -20.42 -7.61 13.74
CA ALA A 224 -21.16 -6.49 13.15
C ALA A 224 -21.51 -6.72 11.67
N CYS A 225 -20.70 -7.50 10.95
CA CYS A 225 -20.96 -7.91 9.58
C CYS A 225 -21.73 -9.24 9.46
N GLY A 226 -22.10 -9.90 10.56
CA GLY A 226 -22.72 -11.22 10.57
C GLY A 226 -21.73 -12.34 10.23
N LEU A 227 -20.44 -12.13 10.49
CA LEU A 227 -19.35 -13.05 10.23
C LEU A 227 -18.71 -13.53 11.53
N SER A 228 -17.84 -14.51 11.45
CA SER A 228 -17.02 -14.99 12.57
C SER A 228 -15.61 -15.34 12.10
N ARG A 229 -14.70 -15.61 13.02
CA ARG A 229 -13.33 -16.06 12.70
C ARG A 229 -13.27 -17.31 11.82
N ALA A 230 -14.33 -18.12 11.79
CA ALA A 230 -14.39 -19.33 10.97
C ALA A 230 -14.26 -19.05 9.47
N VAL A 231 -14.69 -17.87 9.01
CA VAL A 231 -14.58 -17.47 7.60
C VAL A 231 -13.26 -16.76 7.28
N MET A 232 -12.46 -16.41 8.31
CA MET A 232 -11.22 -15.68 8.13
C MET A 232 -10.03 -16.63 7.93
N PRO A 233 -9.00 -16.22 7.16
CA PRO A 233 -7.74 -16.94 7.06
C PRO A 233 -6.89 -16.75 8.33
N ARG A 234 -5.88 -17.62 8.51
CA ARG A 234 -4.86 -17.46 9.52
C ARG A 234 -3.97 -16.25 9.23
N LEU A 235 -3.62 -15.46 10.24
CA LEU A 235 -2.73 -14.30 10.12
C LEU A 235 -1.26 -14.68 10.27
N VAL A 236 -0.40 -13.97 9.55
CA VAL A 236 1.07 -14.02 9.66
C VAL A 236 1.66 -12.63 9.47
N GLU A 237 2.93 -12.45 9.83
CA GLU A 237 3.68 -11.26 9.46
C GLU A 237 4.13 -11.30 7.99
N GLY A 238 4.37 -10.13 7.38
CA GLY A 238 4.69 -10.06 5.96
C GLY A 238 6.00 -10.75 5.58
N ASN A 239 6.99 -10.73 6.46
CA ASN A 239 8.27 -11.41 6.31
C ASN A 239 8.30 -12.85 6.83
N ALA A 240 7.17 -13.38 7.33
CA ALA A 240 7.08 -14.75 7.81
C ALA A 240 6.84 -15.73 6.66
N ARG A 241 7.15 -17.01 6.90
CA ARG A 241 6.81 -18.10 5.97
C ARG A 241 5.30 -18.32 5.94
N ALA A 242 4.74 -18.35 4.73
CA ALA A 242 3.30 -18.46 4.48
C ALA A 242 2.96 -19.53 3.44
N GLY A 243 3.65 -20.64 3.48
CA GLY A 243 3.45 -21.80 2.61
C GLY A 243 4.64 -22.11 1.73
N VAL A 244 4.47 -23.14 0.90
CA VAL A 244 5.46 -23.62 -0.07
C VAL A 244 4.77 -23.83 -1.40
N LEU A 245 5.40 -23.44 -2.50
CA LEU A 245 4.82 -23.58 -3.85
C LEU A 245 4.37 -25.02 -4.12
N ARG A 246 3.20 -25.17 -4.72
CA ARG A 246 2.65 -26.48 -5.10
C ARG A 246 3.58 -27.20 -6.08
N PRO A 247 3.69 -28.56 -6.00
CA PRO A 247 4.60 -29.34 -6.85
C PRO A 247 4.35 -29.16 -8.34
N GLU A 248 3.09 -29.08 -8.76
CA GLU A 248 2.70 -28.93 -10.16
C GLU A 248 3.16 -27.60 -10.77
N LEU A 249 3.18 -26.52 -9.98
CA LEU A 249 3.68 -25.21 -10.42
C LEU A 249 5.21 -25.18 -10.45
N ALA A 250 5.87 -25.80 -9.47
CA ALA A 250 7.31 -25.96 -9.50
C ALA A 250 7.78 -26.76 -10.74
N ALA A 251 7.05 -27.82 -11.09
CA ALA A 251 7.29 -28.59 -12.31
C ALA A 251 7.04 -27.77 -13.58
N ARG A 252 5.94 -26.98 -13.65
CA ARG A 252 5.62 -26.09 -14.78
C ARG A 252 6.79 -25.15 -15.12
N TRP A 253 7.40 -24.56 -14.09
CA TRP A 253 8.49 -23.59 -14.25
C TRP A 253 9.88 -24.23 -14.09
N ARG A 254 9.96 -25.57 -14.12
CA ARG A 254 11.21 -26.36 -14.00
C ARG A 254 12.09 -25.92 -12.83
N MET A 255 11.45 -25.59 -11.70
CA MET A 255 12.16 -25.17 -10.50
C MET A 255 12.89 -26.33 -9.85
N THR A 256 14.15 -26.12 -9.45
CA THR A 256 14.99 -27.14 -8.82
C THR A 256 14.57 -27.48 -7.38
N ARG A 257 13.72 -26.61 -6.80
CA ARG A 257 13.12 -26.76 -5.47
C ARG A 257 11.74 -26.16 -5.46
N ARG A 258 10.98 -26.40 -4.42
CA ARG A 258 9.71 -25.72 -4.18
C ARG A 258 9.99 -24.45 -3.37
N PRO A 259 9.88 -23.24 -3.95
CA PRO A 259 10.10 -21.99 -3.24
C PRO A 259 9.17 -21.81 -2.03
N VAL A 260 9.69 -21.17 -0.97
CA VAL A 260 8.90 -20.71 0.17
C VAL A 260 8.14 -19.46 -0.23
N LEU A 261 6.87 -19.35 0.15
CA LEU A 261 6.11 -18.11 0.02
C LEU A 261 6.21 -17.29 1.32
N ALA A 262 6.47 -15.99 1.19
CA ALA A 262 6.39 -15.03 2.29
C ALA A 262 4.94 -14.60 2.57
N GLY A 263 4.67 -14.02 3.72
CA GLY A 263 3.42 -13.35 4.04
C GLY A 263 3.07 -12.26 3.03
N GLY A 264 4.07 -11.59 2.50
CA GLY A 264 3.88 -10.50 1.53
C GLY A 264 3.36 -9.22 2.18
N ALA A 265 2.73 -8.35 1.40
CA ALA A 265 2.16 -7.12 1.93
C ALA A 265 1.06 -6.55 1.02
N GLY A 266 0.18 -5.70 1.57
CA GLY A 266 -0.61 -4.77 0.77
C GLY A 266 0.31 -3.84 -0.03
N ASP A 267 -0.15 -3.31 -1.15
CA ASP A 267 0.66 -2.59 -2.14
C ASP A 267 1.50 -1.44 -1.55
N ASN A 268 0.91 -0.62 -0.68
CA ASN A 268 1.61 0.51 -0.05
C ASN A 268 2.70 0.03 0.93
N ALA A 269 2.41 -0.98 1.75
CA ALA A 269 3.39 -1.54 2.68
C ALA A 269 4.51 -2.30 1.94
N ALA A 270 4.19 -3.01 0.85
CA ALA A 270 5.20 -3.60 -0.02
C ALA A 270 6.08 -2.52 -0.67
N GLY A 271 5.46 -1.43 -1.15
CA GLY A 271 6.18 -0.26 -1.67
C GLY A 271 7.13 0.33 -0.63
N ALA A 272 6.69 0.45 0.63
CA ALA A 272 7.53 0.91 1.73
C ALA A 272 8.76 0.02 1.95
N VAL A 273 8.58 -1.31 1.99
CA VAL A 273 9.68 -2.28 2.06
C VAL A 273 10.61 -2.13 0.85
N GLY A 274 10.05 -1.91 -0.35
CA GLY A 274 10.80 -1.67 -1.58
C GLY A 274 11.66 -0.40 -1.53
N LEU A 275 11.19 0.63 -0.84
CA LEU A 275 11.89 1.91 -0.63
C LEU A 275 12.80 1.90 0.62
N SER A 276 12.86 0.80 1.35
CA SER A 276 13.55 0.72 2.65
C SER A 276 12.97 1.67 3.71
N ALA A 277 11.69 2.00 3.61
CA ALA A 277 10.96 2.72 4.64
C ALA A 277 10.45 1.70 5.67
N ILE A 278 11.28 1.40 6.66
CA ILE A 278 11.06 0.32 7.65
C ILE A 278 11.20 0.77 9.11
N HIS A 279 11.74 1.96 9.34
CA HIS A 279 11.91 2.52 10.68
C HIS A 279 10.94 3.66 10.93
N ALA A 280 10.54 3.86 12.18
CA ALA A 280 9.70 4.98 12.58
C ALA A 280 10.27 6.32 12.10
N GLY A 281 9.43 7.12 11.44
CA GLY A 281 9.81 8.37 10.80
C GLY A 281 10.27 8.24 9.34
N ASP A 282 10.58 7.05 8.84
CA ASP A 282 10.75 6.84 7.39
C ASP A 282 9.43 7.15 6.67
N ALA A 283 9.53 7.87 5.57
CA ALA A 283 8.36 8.32 4.83
C ALA A 283 8.58 8.35 3.32
N PHE A 284 7.49 8.31 2.57
CA PHE A 284 7.51 8.64 1.15
C PHE A 284 6.26 9.39 0.71
N VAL A 285 6.41 10.18 -0.35
CA VAL A 285 5.32 10.84 -1.08
C VAL A 285 5.15 10.12 -2.41
N SER A 286 3.97 9.55 -2.65
CA SER A 286 3.59 9.02 -3.96
C SER A 286 2.81 10.08 -4.74
N LEU A 287 3.33 10.50 -5.89
CA LEU A 287 2.71 11.46 -6.81
C LEU A 287 2.14 10.73 -8.03
N GLY A 288 1.10 9.93 -7.80
CA GLY A 288 0.29 9.28 -8.83
C GLY A 288 -0.93 10.12 -9.20
N THR A 289 -1.96 9.51 -9.77
CA THR A 289 -3.28 10.12 -10.00
C THR A 289 -3.78 10.78 -8.72
N SER A 290 -3.83 10.05 -7.62
CA SER A 290 -3.93 10.54 -6.25
C SER A 290 -2.55 10.71 -5.62
N GLY A 291 -2.48 11.40 -4.47
CA GLY A 291 -1.27 11.55 -3.70
C GLY A 291 -1.37 10.81 -2.36
N VAL A 292 -0.26 10.22 -1.93
CA VAL A 292 -0.16 9.57 -0.63
C VAL A 292 1.09 10.08 0.08
N LEU A 293 0.94 10.57 1.29
CA LEU A 293 2.03 10.73 2.24
C LEU A 293 1.99 9.57 3.21
N PHE A 294 2.92 8.65 3.06
CA PHE A 294 3.09 7.46 3.90
C PHE A 294 4.17 7.73 4.95
N ALA A 295 3.95 7.32 6.19
CA ALA A 295 4.95 7.39 7.24
C ALA A 295 4.90 6.15 8.13
N VAL A 296 6.06 5.56 8.41
CA VAL A 296 6.23 4.42 9.32
C VAL A 296 6.15 4.88 10.75
N THR A 297 5.51 4.08 11.61
CA THR A 297 5.39 4.32 13.05
C THR A 297 5.78 3.08 13.86
N ASP A 298 6.28 3.29 15.06
CA ASP A 298 6.69 2.26 16.03
C ASP A 298 5.54 1.76 16.91
N GLN A 299 4.35 2.36 16.77
CA GLN A 299 3.15 1.98 17.48
C GLN A 299 1.91 2.34 16.67
N PHE A 300 0.78 1.73 17.00
CA PHE A 300 -0.52 2.08 16.44
C PHE A 300 -0.93 3.49 16.86
N ARG A 301 -1.12 4.38 15.88
CA ARG A 301 -1.48 5.80 16.07
C ARG A 301 -2.73 6.15 15.25
N PRO A 302 -3.94 5.74 15.67
CA PRO A 302 -5.15 6.07 14.94
C PRO A 302 -5.45 7.57 15.01
N TYR A 303 -5.83 8.16 13.89
CA TYR A 303 -6.34 9.54 13.82
C TYR A 303 -7.45 9.66 12.77
N PRO A 304 -8.57 8.93 12.97
CA PRO A 304 -9.67 8.88 12.02
C PRO A 304 -10.39 10.22 11.85
N GLU A 305 -10.35 11.13 12.84
CA GLU A 305 -11.00 12.45 12.77
C GLU A 305 -10.49 13.29 11.61
N ALA A 306 -9.24 13.11 11.21
CA ALA A 306 -8.63 13.75 10.05
C ALA A 306 -8.51 12.81 8.84
N ALA A 307 -9.27 11.71 8.80
CA ALA A 307 -9.21 10.69 7.76
C ALA A 307 -7.79 10.21 7.44
N VAL A 308 -6.95 10.11 8.46
CA VAL A 308 -5.64 9.46 8.39
C VAL A 308 -5.85 7.96 8.49
N HIS A 309 -5.33 7.21 7.53
CA HIS A 309 -5.31 5.76 7.61
C HIS A 309 -4.19 5.30 8.55
N ALA A 310 -4.49 4.34 9.41
CA ALA A 310 -3.52 3.69 10.28
C ALA A 310 -3.63 2.17 10.11
N PHE A 311 -2.54 1.54 9.67
CA PHE A 311 -2.47 0.10 9.35
C PHE A 311 -1.23 -0.53 9.97
N CYS A 312 -1.22 -1.86 10.11
CA CYS A 312 0.00 -2.61 10.32
C CYS A 312 0.95 -2.44 9.13
N HIS A 313 2.23 -2.35 9.38
CA HIS A 313 3.25 -2.48 8.35
C HIS A 313 3.46 -3.97 7.99
N ALA A 314 4.17 -4.26 6.90
CA ALA A 314 4.56 -5.63 6.52
C ALA A 314 5.55 -6.30 7.49
N LEU A 315 6.16 -5.53 8.39
CA LEU A 315 7.13 -6.01 9.36
C LEU A 315 6.55 -6.11 10.77
N PRO A 316 7.02 -7.07 11.58
CA PRO A 316 6.53 -7.27 12.95
C PRO A 316 6.73 -6.02 13.82
N GLY A 317 5.77 -5.76 14.72
CA GLY A 317 5.86 -4.65 15.68
C GLY A 317 5.94 -3.26 15.06
N THR A 318 5.56 -3.14 13.80
CA THR A 318 5.64 -1.88 13.03
C THR A 318 4.27 -1.57 12.42
N TRP A 319 3.92 -0.29 12.39
CA TRP A 319 2.70 0.23 11.77
C TRP A 319 3.04 1.34 10.78
N HIS A 320 2.05 1.86 10.10
CA HIS A 320 2.19 3.03 9.26
C HIS A 320 0.91 3.86 9.23
N GLN A 321 1.07 5.12 8.92
CA GLN A 321 -0.03 6.02 8.64
C GLN A 321 0.04 6.51 7.20
N MET A 322 -1.13 6.85 6.65
CA MET A 322 -1.22 7.50 5.34
C MET A 322 -2.17 8.69 5.40
N GLY A 323 -1.68 9.85 4.95
CA GLY A 323 -2.51 10.95 4.50
C GLY A 323 -2.71 10.82 3.00
N VAL A 324 -3.96 10.88 2.55
CA VAL A 324 -4.32 10.67 1.14
C VAL A 324 -5.00 11.91 0.57
N THR A 325 -4.50 12.42 -0.55
CA THR A 325 -5.18 13.41 -1.39
C THR A 325 -5.71 12.75 -2.66
N LEU A 326 -6.94 13.08 -3.05
CA LEU A 326 -7.63 12.41 -4.16
C LEU A 326 -7.18 12.91 -5.53
N SER A 327 -6.54 14.07 -5.62
CA SER A 327 -6.13 14.69 -6.90
C SER A 327 -4.71 15.24 -6.81
N ALA A 328 -3.70 14.42 -7.12
CA ALA A 328 -2.31 14.85 -7.22
C ALA A 328 -1.91 15.10 -8.69
N ALA A 329 -1.28 14.14 -9.38
CA ALA A 329 -0.97 14.30 -10.79
C ALA A 329 -2.24 14.43 -11.66
N ALA A 330 -3.39 13.91 -11.18
CA ALA A 330 -4.67 14.14 -11.84
C ALA A 330 -5.03 15.64 -11.97
N SER A 331 -4.64 16.48 -11.01
CA SER A 331 -4.84 17.93 -11.11
C SER A 331 -4.06 18.54 -12.26
N LEU A 332 -2.82 18.12 -12.45
CA LEU A 332 -2.00 18.57 -13.58
C LEU A 332 -2.54 18.03 -14.92
N ALA A 333 -2.96 16.77 -14.97
CA ALA A 333 -3.56 16.17 -16.15
C ALA A 333 -4.88 16.86 -16.55
N TRP A 334 -5.74 17.16 -15.58
CA TRP A 334 -6.96 17.94 -15.77
C TRP A 334 -6.66 19.33 -16.31
N TRP A 335 -5.68 20.04 -15.72
CA TRP A 335 -5.26 21.35 -16.18
C TRP A 335 -4.66 21.29 -17.58
N ALA A 336 -3.87 20.28 -17.91
CA ALA A 336 -3.29 20.06 -19.24
C ALA A 336 -4.38 19.93 -20.32
N GLY A 337 -5.48 19.23 -20.00
CA GLY A 337 -6.66 19.15 -20.87
C GLY A 337 -7.31 20.50 -21.13
N ILE A 338 -7.52 21.33 -20.09
CA ILE A 338 -8.08 22.68 -20.21
C ILE A 338 -7.14 23.62 -20.96
N ALA A 339 -5.84 23.59 -20.65
CA ALA A 339 -4.83 24.44 -21.28
C ALA A 339 -4.50 24.04 -22.71
N GLY A 340 -4.98 22.89 -23.20
CA GLY A 340 -4.69 22.37 -24.55
C GLY A 340 -3.19 22.08 -24.76
N ARG A 341 -2.48 21.69 -23.68
CA ARG A 341 -1.02 21.47 -23.71
C ARG A 341 -0.66 20.20 -22.94
N PRO A 342 0.26 19.36 -23.45
CA PRO A 342 0.75 18.20 -22.69
C PRO A 342 1.42 18.63 -21.36
N GLU A 343 1.25 17.82 -20.32
CA GLU A 343 1.81 18.04 -18.97
C GLU A 343 3.31 18.38 -18.99
N ALA A 344 4.09 17.62 -19.77
CA ALA A 344 5.54 17.85 -19.88
C ALA A 344 5.89 19.24 -20.45
N LYS A 345 5.05 19.80 -21.34
CA LYS A 345 5.24 21.14 -21.88
C LYS A 345 4.87 22.22 -20.86
N LEU A 346 3.78 22.01 -20.10
CA LEU A 346 3.40 22.89 -19.01
C LEU A 346 4.48 22.96 -17.92
N LEU A 347 5.02 21.81 -17.53
CA LEU A 347 6.12 21.74 -16.57
C LEU A 347 7.41 22.42 -17.06
N ALA A 348 7.70 22.34 -18.36
CA ALA A 348 8.87 22.99 -18.95
C ALA A 348 8.74 24.51 -19.05
N GLU A 349 7.53 25.08 -18.91
CA GLU A 349 7.28 26.51 -18.86
C GLU A 349 7.51 27.12 -17.45
N ILE A 350 7.70 26.26 -16.42
CA ILE A 350 7.82 26.68 -15.02
C ILE A 350 9.29 26.64 -14.60
N ASP A 351 9.84 27.82 -14.35
CA ASP A 351 11.10 27.96 -13.64
C ASP A 351 10.91 27.67 -12.14
N PRO A 352 11.98 27.29 -11.39
CA PRO A 352 11.89 27.21 -9.93
C PRO A 352 11.33 28.53 -9.35
N PRO A 353 10.15 28.51 -8.71
CA PRO A 353 9.49 29.73 -8.28
C PRO A 353 10.24 30.36 -7.11
N LYS A 354 10.39 31.68 -7.12
CA LYS A 354 10.94 32.47 -6.01
C LYS A 354 9.85 32.99 -5.09
N SER A 355 8.60 32.95 -5.54
CA SER A 355 7.42 33.40 -4.79
C SER A 355 6.20 32.55 -5.16
N PRO A 356 5.18 32.47 -4.28
CA PRO A 356 3.93 31.81 -4.62
C PRO A 356 3.24 32.45 -5.84
N SER A 357 2.48 31.64 -6.59
CA SER A 357 1.59 32.18 -7.61
C SER A 357 0.60 33.19 -7.00
N PRO A 358 0.27 34.30 -7.70
CA PRO A 358 -0.80 35.20 -7.25
C PRO A 358 -2.16 34.50 -7.20
N ALA A 359 -2.40 33.51 -8.07
CA ALA A 359 -3.59 32.67 -8.01
C ALA A 359 -3.45 31.53 -7.00
N LEU A 360 -4.56 31.13 -6.38
CA LEU A 360 -4.69 29.91 -5.56
C LEU A 360 -5.47 28.86 -6.33
N PHE A 361 -5.10 27.62 -6.13
CA PHE A 361 -5.86 26.47 -6.64
C PHE A 361 -6.19 25.50 -5.52
N LEU A 362 -7.47 25.10 -5.41
CA LEU A 362 -7.91 23.98 -4.57
C LEU A 362 -7.98 22.72 -5.44
N PRO A 363 -7.22 21.65 -5.16
CA PRO A 363 -7.14 20.47 -6.03
C PRO A 363 -8.29 19.47 -5.83
N TYR A 364 -9.40 19.86 -5.22
CA TYR A 364 -10.48 18.98 -4.77
C TYR A 364 -11.46 18.58 -5.89
N LEU A 365 -10.92 18.20 -7.06
CA LEU A 365 -11.71 17.90 -8.27
C LEU A 365 -12.72 16.77 -8.09
N GLY A 366 -12.42 15.80 -7.24
CA GLY A 366 -13.29 14.68 -6.90
C GLY A 366 -13.64 14.59 -5.40
N GLY A 367 -13.70 15.72 -4.70
CA GLY A 367 -13.72 15.75 -3.24
C GLY A 367 -12.31 15.63 -2.66
N GLU A 368 -12.20 15.48 -1.33
CA GLU A 368 -10.90 15.28 -0.68
C GLU A 368 -11.02 14.36 0.54
N ARG A 369 -9.94 13.58 0.79
CA ARG A 369 -9.88 12.67 1.92
C ARG A 369 -9.20 13.35 3.12
N THR A 370 -7.89 13.30 3.24
CA THR A 370 -7.16 13.86 4.38
C THR A 370 -6.96 15.37 4.19
N PRO A 371 -7.32 16.21 5.17
CA PRO A 371 -7.97 15.89 6.45
C PRO A 371 -9.50 16.01 6.42
N HIS A 372 -10.12 16.25 5.28
CA HIS A 372 -11.51 16.71 5.15
C HIS A 372 -12.53 15.57 5.20
N ASN A 373 -12.22 14.41 4.62
CA ASN A 373 -13.15 13.30 4.40
C ASN A 373 -14.50 13.77 3.80
N ASP A 374 -14.42 14.63 2.80
CA ASP A 374 -15.59 15.27 2.19
C ASP A 374 -15.60 15.06 0.67
N GLY A 375 -16.53 14.23 0.19
CA GLY A 375 -16.74 13.96 -1.23
C GLY A 375 -17.48 15.07 -1.96
N THR A 376 -18.00 16.08 -1.26
CA THR A 376 -18.81 17.17 -1.84
C THR A 376 -18.01 18.42 -2.16
N ILE A 377 -16.88 18.66 -1.51
CA ILE A 377 -16.03 19.81 -1.84
C ILE A 377 -15.49 19.70 -3.27
N ARG A 378 -15.25 20.85 -3.88
CA ARG A 378 -14.82 20.92 -5.30
C ARG A 378 -13.61 21.83 -5.47
N GLY A 379 -12.88 21.60 -6.56
CA GLY A 379 -11.75 22.42 -6.97
C GLY A 379 -12.14 23.83 -7.36
N ALA A 380 -11.23 24.78 -7.15
CA ALA A 380 -11.45 26.18 -7.51
C ALA A 380 -10.16 26.91 -7.78
N PHE A 381 -10.20 27.91 -8.66
CA PHE A 381 -9.20 28.98 -8.76
C PHE A 381 -9.71 30.23 -8.07
N ALA A 382 -8.82 30.96 -7.40
CA ALA A 382 -9.12 32.28 -6.81
C ALA A 382 -7.92 33.23 -6.97
N GLY A 383 -8.18 34.55 -6.92
CA GLY A 383 -7.16 35.57 -7.05
C GLY A 383 -6.68 35.81 -8.48
N LEU A 384 -7.54 35.60 -9.47
CA LEU A 384 -7.24 35.86 -10.89
C LEU A 384 -7.22 37.37 -11.18
N SER A 385 -6.32 37.80 -12.05
CA SER A 385 -6.22 39.16 -12.60
C SER A 385 -6.00 39.11 -14.11
N HIS A 386 -5.96 40.25 -14.77
CA HIS A 386 -5.67 40.35 -16.20
C HIS A 386 -4.24 39.87 -16.56
N GLU A 387 -3.30 39.90 -15.59
CA GLU A 387 -1.94 39.41 -15.78
C GLU A 387 -1.81 37.89 -15.53
N THR A 388 -2.88 37.22 -15.11
CA THR A 388 -2.85 35.77 -14.82
C THR A 388 -2.78 34.99 -16.14
N ASP A 389 -1.61 34.50 -16.43
CA ASP A 389 -1.34 33.68 -17.62
C ASP A 389 -1.36 32.17 -17.31
N ARG A 390 -1.21 31.34 -18.36
CA ARG A 390 -1.15 29.87 -18.24
C ARG A 390 -0.03 29.40 -17.32
N ARG A 391 1.12 30.06 -17.31
CA ARG A 391 2.27 29.71 -16.49
C ARG A 391 1.95 29.91 -15.01
N LEU A 392 1.36 31.04 -14.64
CA LEU A 392 0.93 31.32 -13.27
C LEU A 392 -0.15 30.36 -12.80
N LEU A 393 -1.09 29.97 -13.67
CA LEU A 393 -2.11 28.97 -13.34
C LEU A 393 -1.51 27.55 -13.20
N THR A 394 -0.56 27.19 -14.03
CA THR A 394 0.18 25.92 -13.90
C THR A 394 0.91 25.89 -12.55
N GLN A 395 1.61 26.97 -12.18
CA GLN A 395 2.26 27.08 -10.86
C GLN A 395 1.24 26.94 -9.73
N ALA A 396 0.08 27.60 -9.81
CA ALA A 396 -0.98 27.50 -8.81
C ALA A 396 -1.49 26.06 -8.65
N VAL A 397 -1.64 25.31 -9.75
CA VAL A 397 -2.04 23.88 -9.72
C VAL A 397 -1.00 23.03 -8.99
N LEU A 398 0.29 23.21 -9.29
CA LEU A 398 1.38 22.48 -8.64
C LEU A 398 1.47 22.81 -7.14
N GLU A 399 1.30 24.08 -6.79
CA GLU A 399 1.27 24.57 -5.40
C GLU A 399 0.05 24.06 -4.63
N GLY A 400 -1.13 24.03 -5.26
CA GLY A 400 -2.36 23.52 -4.65
C GLY A 400 -2.20 22.06 -4.19
N VAL A 401 -1.59 21.22 -5.02
CA VAL A 401 -1.26 19.83 -4.65
C VAL A 401 -0.21 19.79 -3.53
N ALA A 402 0.82 20.65 -3.58
CA ALA A 402 1.82 20.74 -2.52
C ALA A 402 1.19 21.14 -1.17
N PHE A 403 0.20 22.04 -1.18
CA PHE A 403 -0.52 22.46 0.03
C PHE A 403 -1.47 21.36 0.56
N SER A 404 -2.10 20.59 -0.32
CA SER A 404 -2.88 19.41 0.08
C SER A 404 -1.99 18.35 0.76
N LEU A 405 -0.79 18.09 0.22
CA LEU A 405 0.20 17.21 0.87
C LEU A 405 0.70 17.78 2.20
N ARG A 406 0.78 19.11 2.33
CA ARG A 406 1.07 19.73 3.61
C ARG A 406 -0.04 19.52 4.63
N ASP A 407 -1.30 19.55 4.21
CA ASP A 407 -2.42 19.21 5.10
C ASP A 407 -2.35 17.74 5.55
N CYS A 408 -1.95 16.82 4.65
CA CYS A 408 -1.67 15.45 5.03
C CYS A 408 -0.56 15.34 6.08
N LEU A 409 0.58 16.04 5.88
CA LEU A 409 1.69 16.03 6.84
C LEU A 409 1.29 16.63 8.20
N ASP A 410 0.52 17.70 8.21
CA ASP A 410 0.04 18.32 9.45
C ASP A 410 -0.93 17.39 10.21
N ALA A 411 -1.77 16.64 9.49
CA ALA A 411 -2.64 15.61 10.08
C ALA A 411 -1.81 14.45 10.70
N LEU A 412 -0.75 13.98 10.03
CA LEU A 412 0.15 12.98 10.58
C LEU A 412 0.87 13.51 11.84
N ARG A 413 1.34 14.76 11.81
CA ARG A 413 1.99 15.39 12.96
C ARG A 413 1.03 15.56 14.15
N ALA A 414 -0.22 15.88 13.89
CA ALA A 414 -1.25 15.98 14.93
C ALA A 414 -1.53 14.64 15.61
N SER A 415 -1.35 13.52 14.90
CA SER A 415 -1.42 12.17 15.49
C SER A 415 -0.14 11.74 16.23
N GLY A 416 0.88 12.60 16.29
CA GLY A 416 2.17 12.33 16.93
C GLY A 416 3.19 11.64 16.03
N THR A 417 2.97 11.59 14.70
CA THR A 417 3.92 11.03 13.74
C THR A 417 4.79 12.13 13.15
N HIS A 418 6.10 12.00 13.32
CA HIS A 418 7.08 12.97 12.83
C HIS A 418 7.99 12.32 11.78
N THR A 419 8.15 13.00 10.65
CA THR A 419 9.13 12.65 9.62
C THR A 419 10.02 13.85 9.32
N GLN A 420 11.31 13.58 9.13
CA GLN A 420 12.31 14.62 8.84
C GLN A 420 12.69 14.67 7.36
N THR A 421 12.39 13.63 6.60
CA THR A 421 12.69 13.49 5.16
C THR A 421 11.71 12.51 4.56
N ALA A 422 11.46 12.60 3.27
CA ALA A 422 10.65 11.62 2.58
C ALA A 422 11.21 11.30 1.18
N ASP A 423 11.02 10.06 0.74
CA ASP A 423 11.26 9.67 -0.64
C ASP A 423 10.10 10.13 -1.53
N VAL A 424 10.35 10.44 -2.80
CA VAL A 424 9.29 10.80 -3.74
C VAL A 424 9.29 9.83 -4.91
N ILE A 425 8.12 9.24 -5.18
CA ILE A 425 7.87 8.26 -6.23
C ILE A 425 6.64 8.65 -7.08
N GLY A 426 6.39 7.90 -8.14
CA GLY A 426 5.25 8.10 -9.03
C GLY A 426 5.57 9.04 -10.20
N GLY A 427 4.60 9.22 -11.12
CA GLY A 427 4.80 10.00 -12.34
C GLY A 427 5.20 11.45 -12.11
N GLY A 428 4.65 12.09 -11.08
CA GLY A 428 4.96 13.47 -10.70
C GLY A 428 6.39 13.67 -10.20
N SER A 429 7.07 12.61 -9.73
CA SER A 429 8.46 12.69 -9.26
C SER A 429 9.48 12.99 -10.36
N ARG A 430 9.06 12.94 -11.63
CA ARG A 430 9.92 13.31 -12.76
C ARG A 430 10.20 14.81 -12.81
N SER A 431 9.35 15.66 -12.22
CA SER A 431 9.53 17.12 -12.21
C SER A 431 10.30 17.58 -10.98
N ARG A 432 11.58 17.90 -11.16
CA ARG A 432 12.42 18.47 -10.09
C ARG A 432 11.83 19.76 -9.51
N VAL A 433 11.25 20.61 -10.37
CA VAL A 433 10.61 21.87 -9.98
C VAL A 433 9.43 21.59 -9.04
N TRP A 434 8.56 20.65 -9.40
CA TRP A 434 7.41 20.29 -8.55
C TRP A 434 7.84 19.70 -7.21
N ILE A 435 8.86 18.83 -7.21
CA ILE A 435 9.41 18.30 -5.95
C ILE A 435 9.96 19.42 -5.08
N GLY A 436 10.63 20.44 -5.67
CA GLY A 436 11.10 21.62 -4.95
C GLY A 436 9.98 22.42 -4.29
N MET A 437 8.86 22.62 -4.98
CA MET A 437 7.66 23.26 -4.41
C MET A 437 7.08 22.43 -3.25
N ILE A 438 7.00 21.10 -3.41
CA ILE A 438 6.52 20.19 -2.36
C ILE A 438 7.48 20.23 -1.17
N ALA A 439 8.79 20.18 -1.37
CA ALA A 439 9.79 20.26 -0.32
C ALA A 439 9.63 21.56 0.49
N ALA A 440 9.45 22.71 -0.20
CA ALA A 440 9.21 24.00 0.44
C ALA A 440 7.89 24.01 1.24
N ALA A 441 6.80 23.47 0.69
CA ALA A 441 5.51 23.38 1.36
C ALA A 441 5.55 22.49 2.60
N LEU A 442 6.20 21.33 2.51
CA LEU A 442 6.34 20.37 3.62
C LEU A 442 7.40 20.80 4.65
N ARG A 443 8.36 21.64 4.25
CA ARG A 443 9.54 22.05 5.04
C ARG A 443 10.40 20.85 5.45
N ILE A 444 10.54 19.87 4.56
CA ILE A 444 11.43 18.73 4.75
C ILE A 444 12.19 18.45 3.45
N PRO A 445 13.42 17.92 3.51
CA PRO A 445 14.13 17.40 2.37
C PRO A 445 13.34 16.26 1.71
N LEU A 446 13.32 16.26 0.38
CA LEU A 446 12.72 15.20 -0.41
C LEU A 446 13.76 14.50 -1.28
N ARG A 447 13.81 13.19 -1.24
CA ARG A 447 14.72 12.38 -2.05
C ARG A 447 13.98 11.78 -3.25
N ARG A 448 14.38 12.17 -4.46
CA ARG A 448 13.86 11.59 -5.69
C ARG A 448 14.49 10.22 -5.92
N VAL A 449 13.69 9.16 -5.91
CA VAL A 449 14.17 7.79 -6.07
C VAL A 449 13.89 7.29 -7.48
N THR A 450 14.94 6.87 -8.20
CA THR A 450 14.85 6.32 -9.55
C THR A 450 14.37 4.86 -9.57
N ALA A 451 14.62 4.11 -8.48
CA ALA A 451 14.24 2.69 -8.34
C ALA A 451 12.75 2.45 -8.02
N GLY A 452 11.95 3.51 -7.87
CA GLY A 452 10.51 3.41 -7.53
C GLY A 452 9.63 2.72 -8.58
N GLU A 453 10.14 2.46 -9.80
CA GLU A 453 9.38 1.79 -10.88
C GLU A 453 9.04 0.31 -10.58
N HIS A 454 9.72 -0.30 -9.60
CA HIS A 454 9.51 -1.70 -9.21
C HIS A 454 8.82 -1.87 -7.85
N GLY A 455 8.48 -0.78 -7.17
CA GLY A 455 7.85 -0.61 -5.86
C GLY A 455 7.37 -1.87 -5.15
N GLY A 456 6.09 -2.24 -5.36
CA GLY A 456 5.46 -3.38 -4.67
C GLY A 456 6.12 -4.72 -4.97
N ALA A 457 6.45 -5.02 -6.24
CA ALA A 457 7.10 -6.28 -6.62
C ALA A 457 8.51 -6.41 -6.02
N PHE A 458 9.27 -5.31 -5.94
CA PHE A 458 10.59 -5.35 -5.33
C PHE A 458 10.54 -5.53 -3.81
N GLY A 459 9.60 -4.84 -3.14
CA GLY A 459 9.33 -5.06 -1.71
C GLY A 459 8.90 -6.50 -1.42
N ALA A 460 8.04 -7.07 -2.27
CA ALA A 460 7.63 -8.47 -2.18
C ALA A 460 8.83 -9.42 -2.29
N ALA A 461 9.78 -9.19 -3.22
CA ALA A 461 11.00 -9.99 -3.34
C ALA A 461 11.89 -9.88 -2.08
N ARG A 462 11.99 -8.69 -1.46
CA ARG A 462 12.67 -8.48 -0.17
C ARG A 462 12.04 -9.27 0.96
N LEU A 463 10.69 -9.25 1.05
CA LEU A 463 9.95 -10.06 2.03
C LEU A 463 10.17 -11.56 1.80
N ALA A 464 10.22 -12.01 0.54
CA ALA A 464 10.58 -13.39 0.20
C ALA A 464 11.98 -13.76 0.68
N ARG A 465 12.96 -12.87 0.50
CA ARG A 465 14.32 -13.07 1.01
C ARG A 465 14.31 -13.24 2.53
N MET A 466 13.70 -12.33 3.26
CA MET A 466 13.61 -12.41 4.72
C MET A 466 12.96 -13.73 5.18
N ALA A 467 11.86 -14.17 4.53
CA ALA A 467 11.19 -15.42 4.86
C ALA A 467 12.05 -16.68 4.64
N VAL A 468 12.99 -16.63 3.69
CA VAL A 468 13.88 -17.74 3.37
C VAL A 468 15.15 -17.74 4.24
N THR A 469 15.81 -16.58 4.32
CA THR A 469 17.15 -16.45 4.91
C THR A 469 17.09 -16.12 6.40
N LEU A 470 15.97 -15.61 6.89
CA LEU A 470 15.78 -15.11 8.26
C LEU A 470 16.71 -13.93 8.60
N GLU A 471 17.21 -13.23 7.56
CA GLU A 471 18.00 -12.00 7.74
C GLU A 471 17.10 -10.91 8.34
N ALA A 472 17.70 -10.06 9.18
CA ALA A 472 17.04 -8.89 9.73
C ALA A 472 16.58 -7.92 8.62
N PRO A 473 15.46 -7.21 8.79
CA PRO A 473 14.97 -6.25 7.80
C PRO A 473 16.01 -5.23 7.36
N GLU A 474 16.85 -4.75 8.27
CA GLU A 474 17.92 -3.76 8.03
C GLU A 474 19.00 -4.29 7.09
N ALA A 475 19.28 -5.59 7.15
CA ALA A 475 20.27 -6.23 6.27
C ALA A 475 19.74 -6.40 4.84
N VAL A 476 18.42 -6.53 4.69
CA VAL A 476 17.75 -6.72 3.39
C VAL A 476 17.29 -5.39 2.80
N CYS A 477 16.68 -4.52 3.60
CA CYS A 477 16.14 -3.24 3.17
C CYS A 477 17.22 -2.16 3.16
N THR A 478 18.27 -2.35 2.38
CA THR A 478 19.31 -1.34 2.19
C THR A 478 18.84 -0.26 1.21
N ARG A 479 19.04 1.00 1.55
CA ARG A 479 18.76 2.12 0.63
C ARG A 479 19.80 2.13 -0.49
N SER A 480 19.38 2.21 -1.74
CA SER A 480 20.29 2.53 -2.83
C SER A 480 20.78 3.97 -2.66
N GLY A 481 22.11 4.19 -2.86
CA GLY A 481 22.72 5.51 -2.74
C GLY A 481 22.30 6.52 -3.82
N ASP A 482 21.57 6.08 -4.84
CA ASP A 482 21.30 6.80 -6.07
C ASP A 482 19.98 7.60 -5.98
N GLY A 483 19.91 8.59 -5.12
CA GLY A 483 18.76 9.49 -5.04
C GLY A 483 19.17 10.95 -4.94
N GLU A 484 18.62 11.80 -5.82
CA GLU A 484 18.82 13.26 -5.73
C GLU A 484 18.03 13.80 -4.53
N VAL A 485 18.71 14.42 -3.57
CA VAL A 485 18.07 15.11 -2.43
C VAL A 485 17.77 16.56 -2.83
N ILE A 486 16.50 16.92 -2.75
CA ILE A 486 16.02 18.29 -3.02
C ILE A 486 15.66 18.92 -1.67
N LEU A 487 16.44 19.93 -1.30
CA LEU A 487 16.23 20.68 -0.05
C LEU A 487 15.08 21.68 -0.21
N PRO A 488 14.32 21.97 0.84
CA PRO A 488 13.36 23.07 0.84
C PRO A 488 14.08 24.41 0.68
N ASP A 489 13.64 25.24 -0.27
CA ASP A 489 14.06 26.63 -0.36
C ASP A 489 13.48 27.41 0.83
N PRO A 490 14.30 28.02 1.71
CA PRO A 490 13.79 28.65 2.91
C PRO A 490 12.89 29.85 2.63
N ALA A 491 13.22 30.67 1.62
CA ALA A 491 12.45 31.87 1.29
C ALA A 491 11.07 31.48 0.73
N LEU A 492 11.02 30.49 -0.15
CA LEU A 492 9.77 29.97 -0.68
C LEU A 492 8.94 29.28 0.43
N ALA A 493 9.58 28.54 1.34
CA ALA A 493 8.91 27.88 2.46
C ALA A 493 8.26 28.90 3.42
N ASP A 494 8.92 30.04 3.64
CA ASP A 494 8.36 31.13 4.47
C ASP A 494 7.20 31.83 3.75
N ALA A 495 7.32 32.10 2.46
CA ALA A 495 6.23 32.64 1.65
C ALA A 495 5.01 31.68 1.58
N TYR A 496 5.25 30.37 1.52
CA TYR A 496 4.18 29.36 1.54
C TYR A 496 3.45 29.27 2.87
N ALA A 497 4.04 29.64 4.01
CA ALA A 497 3.36 29.59 5.30
C ALA A 497 2.09 30.45 5.32
N SER A 498 2.18 31.70 4.85
CA SER A 498 1.01 32.59 4.73
C SER A 498 0.06 32.14 3.62
N ARG A 499 0.60 31.59 2.54
CA ARG A 499 -0.20 31.13 1.40
C ARG A 499 -1.04 29.89 1.74
N ILE A 500 -0.51 28.96 2.51
CA ILE A 500 -1.24 27.79 3.04
C ILE A 500 -2.39 28.22 3.95
N ALA A 501 -2.20 29.27 4.77
CA ALA A 501 -3.28 29.81 5.59
C ALA A 501 -4.43 30.38 4.72
N GLN A 502 -4.10 31.09 3.64
CA GLN A 502 -5.08 31.59 2.66
C GLN A 502 -5.78 30.42 1.92
N TYR A 503 -5.05 29.40 1.50
CA TYR A 503 -5.56 28.19 0.88
C TYR A 503 -6.60 27.49 1.78
N ARG A 504 -6.30 27.29 3.04
CA ARG A 504 -7.23 26.71 4.03
C ARG A 504 -8.46 27.60 4.28
N ALA A 505 -8.26 28.93 4.30
CA ALA A 505 -9.37 29.87 4.44
C ALA A 505 -10.30 29.88 3.21
N LEU A 506 -9.72 29.78 2.00
CA LEU A 506 -10.47 29.68 0.75
C LEU A 506 -11.34 28.41 0.74
N ASN A 507 -10.77 27.25 1.11
CA ASN A 507 -11.52 25.99 1.18
C ASN A 507 -12.75 26.12 2.09
N ARG A 508 -12.60 26.65 3.30
CA ARG A 508 -13.75 26.85 4.22
C ARG A 508 -14.86 27.70 3.60
N ARG A 509 -14.53 28.79 2.91
CA ARG A 509 -15.52 29.70 2.30
C ARG A 509 -16.20 29.07 1.08
N ILE A 510 -15.47 28.33 0.25
CA ILE A 510 -16.03 27.68 -0.95
C ILE A 510 -16.90 26.48 -0.58
N ALA A 511 -16.53 25.72 0.45
CA ALA A 511 -17.32 24.59 0.92
C ALA A 511 -18.76 25.02 1.27
N ASP A 512 -18.95 26.19 1.88
CA ASP A 512 -20.28 26.71 2.21
C ASP A 512 -21.09 27.07 0.94
N VAL A 513 -20.44 27.60 -0.09
CA VAL A 513 -21.10 27.93 -1.37
C VAL A 513 -21.51 26.68 -2.15
N VAL A 514 -20.61 25.70 -2.25
CA VAL A 514 -20.86 24.47 -3.02
C VAL A 514 -21.89 23.55 -2.37
N ARG A 515 -21.97 23.53 -1.03
CA ARG A 515 -23.01 22.77 -0.31
C ARG A 515 -24.40 23.37 -0.42
N ALA A 516 -24.50 24.65 -0.80
CA ALA A 516 -25.77 25.35 -0.99
C ALA A 516 -26.38 25.16 -2.39
N THR A 517 -25.62 24.59 -3.33
CA THR A 517 -26.05 24.24 -4.69
C THR A 517 -26.27 22.74 -4.83
#